data_3d7d30050b8b73e0f45dd326623614c4
#
_entry.id   3d7d30050b8b73e0f45dd326623614c4
#
_cell.length_a   1.000
_cell.length_b   1.000
_cell.length_c   1.000
_cell.angle_alpha   90.00
_cell.angle_beta   90.00
_cell.angle_gamma   90.00
#
_symmetry.space_group_name_H-M   'P 1'
#
loop_
_entity.id
_entity.type
_entity.pdbx_description
1 polymer ?
#
loop_
_entity_poly.entity_id
_entity_poly.type
_entity_poly.pdbx_seq_one_letter_code
_entity_poly.pdbx_strand_id
1 'polypeptide(L)'
;MGSEYYVLIVGYIFGFYMAWNIGANDVANSMASAVGARAITIRQAVFIAGILNIVGAVFIGSHVTKTIRKGIVSTDILADPHLALIGALSALLAAALWVSFATWKSLPVSTTHSIVGAMIGFGIMAGGFSVINWGKLGAVVLSWVISPVFAMVISFLMFKTIVKFILSKKDPFSQALKLAPYFISMALFVVILSFLFKTPLGKRLAIGTPLALLVALVLALVLGFAAVKILRKYIKKTNLTGEEEVFRKIQIGTSCYVALAQ
;
A
#
# COMPACT_ATOMS: atom_id res chain seq x y z
N MET A 1 20.50 -25.80 -21.08
CA MET A 1 20.97 -25.04 -19.92
C MET A 1 21.24 -23.56 -20.20
N GLY A 2 21.80 -23.15 -21.35
CA GLY A 2 22.14 -21.74 -21.60
C GLY A 2 20.94 -20.78 -21.73
N SER A 3 19.87 -21.16 -22.41
CA SER A 3 18.71 -20.26 -22.65
C SER A 3 17.90 -19.91 -21.41
N GLU A 4 17.80 -20.80 -20.45
CA GLU A 4 17.07 -20.57 -19.20
C GLU A 4 17.73 -19.49 -18.33
N TYR A 5 19.07 -19.46 -18.30
CA TYR A 5 19.80 -18.42 -17.57
C TYR A 5 19.59 -17.03 -18.18
N TYR A 6 19.56 -16.90 -19.50
CA TYR A 6 19.32 -15.61 -20.16
C TYR A 6 17.92 -15.07 -19.84
N VAL A 7 16.91 -15.93 -19.86
CA VAL A 7 15.54 -15.56 -19.54
C VAL A 7 15.42 -15.11 -18.09
N LEU A 8 16.11 -15.80 -17.17
CA LEU A 8 16.14 -15.45 -15.77
C LEU A 8 16.81 -14.08 -15.54
N ILE A 9 17.94 -13.83 -16.21
CA ILE A 9 18.63 -12.53 -16.15
C ILE A 9 17.73 -11.40 -16.67
N VAL A 10 17.07 -11.59 -17.82
CA VAL A 10 16.12 -10.62 -18.39
C VAL A 10 14.97 -10.38 -17.43
N GLY A 11 14.44 -11.42 -16.79
CA GLY A 11 13.40 -11.31 -15.78
C GLY A 11 13.82 -10.47 -14.58
N TYR A 12 15.05 -10.66 -14.09
CA TYR A 12 15.58 -9.82 -13.01
C TYR A 12 15.78 -8.36 -13.44
N ILE A 13 16.27 -8.11 -14.65
CA ILE A 13 16.43 -6.74 -15.17
C ILE A 13 15.08 -6.04 -15.26
N PHE A 14 14.06 -6.68 -15.83
CA PHE A 14 12.71 -6.10 -15.94
C PHE A 14 12.05 -5.95 -14.57
N GLY A 15 12.25 -6.91 -13.67
CA GLY A 15 11.77 -6.85 -12.29
C GLY A 15 12.40 -5.68 -11.53
N PHE A 16 13.70 -5.49 -11.64
CA PHE A 16 14.40 -4.36 -11.04
C PHE A 16 13.92 -3.02 -11.63
N TYR A 17 13.77 -2.96 -12.95
CA TYR A 17 13.26 -1.77 -13.62
C TYR A 17 11.84 -1.42 -13.17
N MET A 18 10.96 -2.42 -13.02
CA MET A 18 9.62 -2.19 -12.46
C MET A 18 9.68 -1.75 -11.00
N ALA A 19 10.53 -2.37 -10.18
CA ALA A 19 10.71 -1.99 -8.78
C ALA A 19 11.20 -0.53 -8.64
N TRP A 20 12.13 -0.12 -9.51
CA TRP A 20 12.56 1.28 -9.60
C TRP A 20 11.38 2.22 -9.90
N ASN A 21 10.55 1.88 -10.87
CA ASN A 21 9.38 2.67 -11.22
C ASN A 21 8.34 2.75 -10.11
N ILE A 22 8.09 1.64 -9.39
CA ILE A 22 7.24 1.63 -8.21
C ILE A 22 7.80 2.59 -7.17
N GLY A 23 9.10 2.53 -6.89
CA GLY A 23 9.76 3.46 -5.97
C GLY A 23 9.64 4.92 -6.38
N ALA A 24 9.73 5.23 -7.68
CA ALA A 24 9.64 6.59 -8.18
C ALA A 24 8.20 7.16 -8.18
N ASN A 25 7.19 6.34 -8.50
CA ASN A 25 5.79 6.79 -8.63
C ASN A 25 4.99 6.61 -7.33
N ASP A 26 4.97 5.40 -6.75
CA ASP A 26 4.10 5.08 -5.61
C ASP A 26 4.57 5.73 -4.32
N VAL A 27 5.88 5.87 -4.10
CA VAL A 27 6.41 6.58 -2.92
C VAL A 27 6.02 8.06 -2.92
N ALA A 28 5.98 8.69 -4.10
CA ALA A 28 5.50 10.07 -4.22
C ALA A 28 4.02 10.16 -3.78
N ASN A 29 3.18 9.23 -4.22
CA ASN A 29 1.75 9.19 -3.87
C ASN A 29 1.52 8.96 -2.36
N SER A 30 2.26 8.04 -1.74
CA SER A 30 2.09 7.71 -0.33
C SER A 30 2.64 8.76 0.64
N MET A 31 3.73 9.43 0.26
CA MET A 31 4.46 10.34 1.15
C MET A 31 4.22 11.81 0.88
N ALA A 32 3.56 12.17 -0.24
CA ALA A 32 3.37 13.56 -0.64
C ALA A 32 2.66 14.42 0.43
N SER A 33 1.63 13.88 1.08
CA SER A 33 0.89 14.58 2.13
C SER A 33 1.76 14.88 3.37
N ALA A 34 2.60 13.93 3.77
CA ALA A 34 3.49 14.07 4.92
C ALA A 34 4.63 15.04 4.65
N VAL A 35 5.20 14.98 3.44
CA VAL A 35 6.25 15.90 3.00
C VAL A 35 5.67 17.30 2.77
N GLY A 36 4.50 17.41 2.15
CA GLY A 36 3.80 18.67 1.93
C GLY A 36 3.40 19.36 3.22
N ALA A 37 2.98 18.61 4.23
CA ALA A 37 2.73 19.12 5.58
C ALA A 37 4.02 19.43 6.38
N ARG A 38 5.20 19.24 5.79
CA ARG A 38 6.51 19.40 6.44
C ARG A 38 6.71 18.50 7.69
N ALA A 39 5.92 17.43 7.81
CA ALA A 39 6.04 16.47 8.90
C ALA A 39 7.35 15.68 8.83
N ILE A 40 7.77 15.34 7.61
CA ILE A 40 9.03 14.64 7.31
C ILE A 40 9.73 15.30 6.12
N THR A 41 11.05 15.12 6.03
CA THR A 41 11.83 15.52 4.86
C THR A 41 11.69 14.48 3.75
N ILE A 42 11.97 14.87 2.50
CA ILE A 42 11.98 13.93 1.35
C ILE A 42 12.92 12.75 1.62
N ARG A 43 14.10 12.99 2.20
CA ARG A 43 15.06 11.92 2.53
C ARG A 43 14.49 10.92 3.54
N GLN A 44 13.81 11.40 4.58
CA GLN A 44 13.14 10.56 5.56
C GLN A 44 11.99 9.77 4.90
N ALA A 45 11.19 10.42 4.05
CA ALA A 45 10.10 9.78 3.34
C ALA A 45 10.58 8.61 2.47
N VAL A 46 11.62 8.83 1.67
CA VAL A 46 12.20 7.79 0.80
C VAL A 46 12.77 6.63 1.62
N PHE A 47 13.48 6.93 2.72
CA PHE A 47 14.06 5.90 3.57
C PHE A 47 12.98 5.05 4.26
N ILE A 48 11.96 5.69 4.84
CA ILE A 48 10.83 5.01 5.49
C ILE A 48 10.08 4.15 4.46
N ALA A 49 9.73 4.73 3.31
CA ALA A 49 9.03 4.00 2.25
C ALA A 49 9.85 2.82 1.73
N GLY A 50 11.15 2.99 1.54
CA GLY A 50 12.04 1.92 1.10
C GLY A 50 12.04 0.72 2.04
N ILE A 51 12.19 0.96 3.35
CA ILE A 51 12.13 -0.11 4.36
C ILE A 51 10.77 -0.80 4.35
N LEU A 52 9.69 -0.01 4.34
CA LEU A 52 8.33 -0.55 4.41
C LEU A 52 7.94 -1.31 3.13
N ASN A 53 8.40 -0.88 1.96
CA ASN A 53 8.22 -1.61 0.71
C ASN A 53 8.94 -2.96 0.72
N ILE A 54 10.18 -3.02 1.24
CA ILE A 54 10.90 -4.30 1.39
C ILE A 54 10.14 -5.23 2.33
N VAL A 55 9.73 -4.74 3.49
CA VAL A 55 8.95 -5.51 4.46
C VAL A 55 7.63 -5.99 3.84
N GLY A 56 6.90 -5.11 3.15
CA GLY A 56 5.65 -5.45 2.46
C GLY A 56 5.86 -6.52 1.38
N ALA A 57 6.89 -6.38 0.55
CA ALA A 57 7.21 -7.36 -0.49
C ALA A 57 7.54 -8.74 0.08
N VAL A 58 8.33 -8.80 1.16
CA VAL A 58 8.72 -10.06 1.80
C VAL A 58 7.52 -10.75 2.46
N PHE A 59 6.69 -10.02 3.18
CA PHE A 59 5.60 -10.62 3.97
C PHE A 59 4.28 -10.77 3.22
N ILE A 60 3.99 -9.90 2.25
CA ILE A 60 2.68 -9.84 1.57
C ILE A 60 2.78 -10.14 0.07
N GLY A 61 3.93 -9.92 -0.56
CA GLY A 61 4.11 -9.99 -2.02
C GLY A 61 3.66 -11.31 -2.67
N SER A 62 3.84 -12.44 -2.00
CA SER A 62 3.39 -13.75 -2.51
C SER A 62 1.86 -13.84 -2.71
N HIS A 63 1.08 -13.11 -1.95
CA HIS A 63 -0.38 -13.08 -2.08
C HIS A 63 -0.81 -12.29 -3.32
N VAL A 64 -0.18 -11.15 -3.57
CA VAL A 64 -0.45 -10.30 -4.73
C VAL A 64 -0.13 -11.04 -6.03
N THR A 65 1.03 -11.69 -6.09
CA THR A 65 1.45 -12.48 -7.27
C THR A 65 0.44 -13.58 -7.63
N LYS A 66 -0.12 -14.28 -6.63
CA LYS A 66 -1.14 -15.31 -6.87
C LYS A 66 -2.44 -14.73 -7.46
N THR A 67 -2.84 -13.55 -7.02
CA THR A 67 -4.06 -12.88 -7.50
C THR A 67 -3.93 -12.48 -8.97
N ILE A 68 -2.79 -11.94 -9.36
CA ILE A 68 -2.51 -11.54 -10.75
C ILE A 68 -2.46 -12.75 -11.67
N ARG A 69 -1.73 -13.84 -11.29
CA ARG A 69 -1.57 -15.04 -12.11
C ARG A 69 -2.85 -15.81 -12.40
N LYS A 70 -3.85 -15.79 -11.53
CA LYS A 70 -5.01 -16.69 -11.62
C LYS A 70 -6.29 -16.05 -12.15
N GLY A 71 -6.25 -14.83 -12.67
CA GLY A 71 -7.52 -14.15 -12.75
C GLY A 71 -7.93 -13.52 -14.08
N ILE A 72 -7.03 -12.96 -14.83
CA ILE A 72 -7.35 -12.05 -15.95
C ILE A 72 -7.31 -12.78 -17.29
N VAL A 73 -6.26 -13.58 -17.51
CA VAL A 73 -6.07 -14.39 -18.71
C VAL A 73 -6.45 -15.83 -18.39
N SER A 74 -7.04 -16.56 -19.37
CA SER A 74 -7.46 -17.94 -19.18
C SER A 74 -6.29 -18.85 -18.79
N THR A 75 -6.60 -19.86 -17.99
CA THR A 75 -5.61 -20.84 -17.52
C THR A 75 -5.01 -21.65 -18.66
N ASP A 76 -5.72 -21.80 -19.79
CA ASP A 76 -5.29 -22.62 -20.92
C ASP A 76 -4.05 -22.02 -21.61
N ILE A 77 -4.01 -20.68 -21.79
CA ILE A 77 -2.83 -19.99 -22.33
C ILE A 77 -1.67 -20.02 -21.32
N LEU A 78 -1.98 -19.88 -20.05
CA LEU A 78 -0.97 -19.89 -18.99
C LEU A 78 -0.50 -21.32 -18.61
N ALA A 79 -1.13 -22.36 -19.15
CA ALA A 79 -0.71 -23.74 -18.97
C ALA A 79 0.56 -24.07 -19.79
N ASP A 80 0.78 -23.39 -20.92
CA ASP A 80 2.06 -23.45 -21.61
C ASP A 80 3.11 -22.62 -20.86
N PRO A 81 4.17 -23.26 -20.31
CA PRO A 81 5.19 -22.54 -19.53
C PRO A 81 5.93 -21.48 -20.35
N HIS A 82 6.10 -21.70 -21.67
CA HIS A 82 6.81 -20.78 -22.56
C HIS A 82 5.96 -19.52 -22.81
N LEU A 83 4.68 -19.68 -23.13
CA LEU A 83 3.76 -18.55 -23.29
C LEU A 83 3.55 -17.79 -21.97
N ALA A 84 3.43 -18.50 -20.86
CA ALA A 84 3.31 -17.88 -19.55
C ALA A 84 4.54 -17.02 -19.19
N LEU A 85 5.74 -17.50 -19.53
CA LEU A 85 6.98 -16.78 -19.28
C LEU A 85 7.10 -15.53 -20.16
N ILE A 86 6.87 -15.65 -21.47
CA ILE A 86 6.87 -14.51 -22.40
C ILE A 86 5.81 -13.51 -21.98
N GLY A 87 4.61 -13.96 -21.60
CA GLY A 87 3.53 -13.13 -21.12
C GLY A 87 3.89 -12.35 -19.86
N ALA A 88 4.54 -13.02 -18.90
CA ALA A 88 4.99 -12.36 -17.68
C ALA A 88 6.06 -11.29 -17.97
N LEU A 89 7.05 -11.59 -18.80
CA LEU A 89 8.12 -10.65 -19.15
C LEU A 89 7.60 -9.46 -19.97
N SER A 90 6.76 -9.71 -20.96
CA SER A 90 6.19 -8.64 -21.80
C SER A 90 5.25 -7.73 -21.00
N ALA A 91 4.41 -8.31 -20.14
CA ALA A 91 3.52 -7.54 -19.27
C ALA A 91 4.31 -6.70 -18.25
N LEU A 92 5.37 -7.29 -17.67
CA LEU A 92 6.22 -6.58 -16.72
C LEU A 92 6.94 -5.40 -17.38
N LEU A 93 7.51 -5.61 -18.58
CA LEU A 93 8.19 -4.55 -19.32
C LEU A 93 7.21 -3.48 -19.78
N ALA A 94 6.05 -3.84 -20.32
CA ALA A 94 5.03 -2.90 -20.78
C ALA A 94 4.51 -2.02 -19.62
N ALA A 95 4.23 -2.63 -18.47
CA ALA A 95 3.83 -1.90 -17.27
C ALA A 95 4.94 -0.96 -16.79
N ALA A 96 6.20 -1.41 -16.77
CA ALA A 96 7.33 -0.59 -16.36
C ALA A 96 7.54 0.61 -17.28
N LEU A 97 7.48 0.41 -18.59
CA LEU A 97 7.58 1.49 -19.59
C LEU A 97 6.44 2.51 -19.44
N TRP A 98 5.21 2.04 -19.22
CA TRP A 98 4.08 2.92 -18.97
C TRP A 98 4.26 3.76 -17.69
N VAL A 99 4.66 3.15 -16.59
CA VAL A 99 4.91 3.86 -15.33
C VAL A 99 6.07 4.85 -15.46
N SER A 100 7.15 4.48 -16.19
CA SER A 100 8.24 5.41 -16.52
C SER A 100 7.75 6.64 -17.28
N PHE A 101 6.94 6.41 -18.32
CA PHE A 101 6.36 7.51 -19.11
C PHE A 101 5.48 8.41 -18.25
N ALA A 102 4.60 7.82 -17.43
CA ALA A 102 3.74 8.56 -16.52
C ALA A 102 4.55 9.37 -15.50
N THR A 103 5.59 8.77 -14.92
CA THR A 103 6.48 9.45 -13.97
C THR A 103 7.24 10.61 -14.63
N TRP A 104 7.72 10.42 -15.86
CA TRP A 104 8.36 11.49 -16.63
C TRP A 104 7.39 12.67 -16.88
N LYS A 105 6.11 12.38 -17.10
CA LYS A 105 5.06 13.39 -17.24
C LYS A 105 4.52 13.92 -15.92
N SER A 106 5.08 13.50 -14.77
CA SER A 106 4.61 13.85 -13.43
C SER A 106 3.14 13.44 -13.18
N LEU A 107 2.71 12.33 -13.80
CA LEU A 107 1.37 11.79 -13.65
C LEU A 107 1.39 10.67 -12.58
N PRO A 108 0.61 10.80 -11.49
CA PRO A 108 0.41 9.72 -10.55
C PRO A 108 -0.44 8.63 -11.20
N VAL A 109 0.09 7.42 -11.29
CA VAL A 109 -0.62 6.26 -11.87
C VAL A 109 -0.60 5.08 -10.92
N SER A 110 -1.56 4.18 -11.07
CA SER A 110 -1.58 2.93 -10.33
C SER A 110 -0.73 1.88 -11.05
N THR A 111 0.31 1.39 -10.39
CA THR A 111 1.15 0.30 -10.89
C THR A 111 0.38 -0.99 -11.07
N THR A 112 -0.60 -1.26 -10.20
CA THR A 112 -1.50 -2.42 -10.32
C THR A 112 -2.37 -2.32 -11.57
N HIS A 113 -2.95 -1.17 -11.88
CA HIS A 113 -3.73 -0.95 -13.11
C HIS A 113 -2.85 -1.13 -14.35
N SER A 114 -1.60 -0.66 -14.30
CA SER A 114 -0.64 -0.82 -15.38
C SER A 114 -0.33 -2.29 -15.67
N ILE A 115 -0.11 -3.10 -14.64
CA ILE A 115 0.11 -4.54 -14.78
C ILE A 115 -1.13 -5.26 -15.31
N VAL A 116 -2.32 -4.91 -14.81
CA VAL A 116 -3.59 -5.48 -15.30
C VAL A 116 -3.78 -5.17 -16.77
N GLY A 117 -3.58 -3.92 -17.19
CA GLY A 117 -3.66 -3.52 -18.59
C GLY A 117 -2.64 -4.25 -19.47
N ALA A 118 -1.41 -4.40 -19.02
CA ALA A 118 -0.35 -5.13 -19.72
C ALA A 118 -0.70 -6.62 -19.88
N MET A 119 -1.27 -7.26 -18.84
CA MET A 119 -1.75 -8.64 -18.91
C MET A 119 -2.91 -8.83 -19.88
N ILE A 120 -3.83 -7.86 -19.95
CA ILE A 120 -4.92 -7.87 -20.93
C ILE A 120 -4.34 -7.79 -22.35
N GLY A 121 -3.41 -6.85 -22.58
CA GLY A 121 -2.74 -6.69 -23.88
C GLY A 121 -2.04 -7.97 -24.32
N PHE A 122 -1.29 -8.60 -23.42
CA PHE A 122 -0.69 -9.90 -23.68
C PHE A 122 -1.75 -10.98 -24.02
N GLY A 123 -2.80 -11.09 -23.20
CA GLY A 123 -3.85 -12.08 -23.42
C GLY A 123 -4.51 -11.95 -24.80
N ILE A 124 -4.85 -10.73 -25.20
CA ILE A 124 -5.45 -10.46 -26.52
C ILE A 124 -4.51 -10.85 -27.65
N MET A 125 -3.22 -10.59 -27.54
CA MET A 125 -2.23 -10.95 -28.54
C MET A 125 -1.98 -12.47 -28.60
N ALA A 126 -2.03 -13.16 -27.46
CA ALA A 126 -1.76 -14.58 -27.36
C ALA A 126 -2.95 -15.47 -27.79
N GLY A 127 -4.20 -15.02 -27.58
CA GLY A 127 -5.38 -15.85 -27.85
C GLY A 127 -6.66 -15.09 -28.18
N GLY A 128 -6.54 -13.79 -28.46
CA GLY A 128 -7.69 -12.95 -28.81
C GLY A 128 -8.55 -12.56 -27.61
N PHE A 129 -9.69 -11.97 -27.89
CA PHE A 129 -10.61 -11.48 -26.85
C PHE A 129 -11.28 -12.59 -26.02
N SER A 130 -11.36 -13.81 -26.55
CA SER A 130 -12.00 -14.95 -25.92
C SER A 130 -11.25 -15.48 -24.69
N VAL A 131 -9.94 -15.24 -24.61
CA VAL A 131 -9.11 -15.71 -23.49
C VAL A 131 -9.13 -14.79 -22.29
N ILE A 132 -9.76 -13.63 -22.41
CA ILE A 132 -9.90 -12.69 -21.31
C ILE A 132 -11.10 -13.07 -20.45
N ASN A 133 -10.88 -13.19 -19.16
CA ASN A 133 -11.96 -13.42 -18.20
C ASN A 133 -12.69 -12.09 -17.90
N TRP A 134 -13.64 -11.73 -18.75
CA TRP A 134 -14.39 -10.48 -18.69
C TRP A 134 -15.16 -10.32 -17.37
N GLY A 135 -15.63 -11.41 -16.77
CA GLY A 135 -16.30 -11.37 -15.47
C GLY A 135 -15.38 -10.93 -14.34
N LYS A 136 -14.16 -11.50 -14.29
CA LYS A 136 -13.15 -11.10 -13.32
C LYS A 136 -12.62 -9.70 -13.60
N LEU A 137 -12.40 -9.36 -14.87
CA LEU A 137 -12.00 -8.01 -15.25
C LEU A 137 -13.04 -6.98 -14.83
N GLY A 138 -14.33 -7.25 -15.06
CA GLY A 138 -15.43 -6.39 -14.61
C GLY A 138 -15.44 -6.18 -13.10
N ALA A 139 -15.21 -7.23 -12.30
CA ALA A 139 -15.09 -7.13 -10.85
C ALA A 139 -13.87 -6.27 -10.42
N VAL A 140 -12.73 -6.39 -11.12
CA VAL A 140 -11.54 -5.56 -10.88
C VAL A 140 -11.83 -4.10 -11.21
N VAL A 141 -12.41 -3.80 -12.37
CA VAL A 141 -12.78 -2.43 -12.78
C VAL A 141 -13.80 -1.83 -11.81
N LEU A 142 -14.78 -2.60 -11.38
CA LEU A 142 -15.76 -2.16 -10.37
C LEU A 142 -15.07 -1.80 -9.05
N SER A 143 -14.06 -2.58 -8.63
CA SER A 143 -13.28 -2.26 -7.42
C SER A 143 -12.51 -0.95 -7.54
N TRP A 144 -12.09 -0.56 -8.73
CA TRP A 144 -11.41 0.72 -9.00
C TRP A 144 -12.31 1.94 -8.80
N VAL A 145 -13.61 1.75 -8.89
CA VAL A 145 -14.62 2.79 -8.60
C VAL A 145 -15.05 2.75 -7.14
N ILE A 146 -15.37 1.55 -6.63
CA ILE A 146 -15.90 1.38 -5.27
C ILE A 146 -14.85 1.77 -4.22
N SER A 147 -13.58 1.36 -4.39
CA SER A 147 -12.53 1.64 -3.39
C SER A 147 -12.27 3.14 -3.17
N PRO A 148 -12.10 3.99 -4.21
CA PRO A 148 -11.96 5.43 -4.01
C PRO A 148 -13.19 6.09 -3.40
N VAL A 149 -14.40 5.67 -3.81
CA VAL A 149 -15.65 6.21 -3.24
C VAL A 149 -15.74 5.88 -1.75
N PHE A 150 -15.45 4.64 -1.37
CA PHE A 150 -15.45 4.24 0.03
C PHE A 150 -14.39 4.99 0.84
N ALA A 151 -13.16 5.12 0.29
CA ALA A 151 -12.09 5.88 0.90
C ALA A 151 -12.46 7.36 1.07
N MET A 152 -13.10 7.97 0.09
CA MET A 152 -13.60 9.36 0.15
C MET A 152 -14.60 9.54 1.28
N VAL A 153 -15.58 8.64 1.42
CA VAL A 153 -16.58 8.70 2.50
C VAL A 153 -15.90 8.61 3.87
N ILE A 154 -15.02 7.63 4.06
CA ILE A 154 -14.29 7.48 5.33
C ILE A 154 -13.43 8.70 5.63
N SER A 155 -12.67 9.20 4.65
CA SER A 155 -11.81 10.38 4.80
C SER A 155 -12.64 11.62 5.18
N PHE A 156 -13.80 11.81 4.55
CA PHE A 156 -14.72 12.90 4.88
C PHE A 156 -15.22 12.81 6.32
N LEU A 157 -15.65 11.62 6.74
CA LEU A 157 -16.12 11.40 8.12
C LEU A 157 -15.01 11.63 9.15
N MET A 158 -13.81 11.13 8.86
CA MET A 158 -12.64 11.36 9.70
C MET A 158 -12.27 12.84 9.79
N PHE A 159 -12.22 13.54 8.65
CA PHE A 159 -11.93 14.96 8.60
C PHE A 159 -12.96 15.77 9.40
N LYS A 160 -14.26 15.49 9.21
CA LYS A 160 -15.34 16.12 9.97
C LYS A 160 -15.18 15.88 11.47
N THR A 161 -14.78 14.67 11.87
CA THR A 161 -14.50 14.32 13.26
C THR A 161 -13.31 15.12 13.81
N ILE A 162 -12.20 15.22 13.06
CA ILE A 162 -11.04 16.00 13.43
C ILE A 162 -11.40 17.49 13.59
N VAL A 163 -12.12 18.06 12.62
CA VAL A 163 -12.55 19.46 12.71
C VAL A 163 -13.41 19.70 13.95
N LYS A 164 -14.43 18.87 14.17
CA LYS A 164 -15.38 19.04 15.27
C LYS A 164 -14.75 18.84 16.66
N PHE A 165 -13.90 17.83 16.83
CA PHE A 165 -13.40 17.42 18.14
C PHE A 165 -11.99 17.91 18.46
N ILE A 166 -11.25 18.38 17.45
CA ILE A 166 -9.87 18.85 17.62
C ILE A 166 -9.77 20.34 17.21
N LEU A 167 -9.95 20.64 15.93
CA LEU A 167 -9.63 21.95 15.38
C LEU A 167 -10.55 23.07 15.87
N SER A 168 -11.83 22.78 16.13
CA SER A 168 -12.81 23.76 16.64
C SER A 168 -12.75 23.97 18.15
N LYS A 169 -11.79 23.38 18.85
CA LYS A 169 -11.65 23.55 20.29
C LYS A 169 -10.68 24.67 20.63
N LYS A 170 -10.82 25.25 21.84
CA LYS A 170 -9.94 26.32 22.34
C LYS A 170 -8.48 25.92 22.46
N ASP A 171 -8.21 24.64 22.74
CA ASP A 171 -6.88 24.04 22.77
C ASP A 171 -6.85 22.80 21.86
N PRO A 172 -6.58 22.99 20.55
CA PRO A 172 -6.54 21.90 19.57
C PRO A 172 -5.44 20.88 19.89
N PHE A 173 -4.33 21.34 20.43
CA PHE A 173 -3.17 20.48 20.73
C PHE A 173 -3.49 19.46 21.83
N SER A 174 -4.03 19.90 22.95
CA SER A 174 -4.44 19.00 24.03
C SER A 174 -5.52 18.01 23.58
N GLN A 175 -6.47 18.47 22.76
CA GLN A 175 -7.49 17.59 22.19
C GLN A 175 -6.91 16.58 21.20
N ALA A 176 -5.97 16.99 20.37
CA ALA A 176 -5.24 16.07 19.50
C ALA A 176 -4.52 14.99 20.30
N LEU A 177 -3.81 15.33 21.37
CA LEU A 177 -3.14 14.36 22.24
C LEU A 177 -4.12 13.43 22.98
N LYS A 178 -5.33 13.89 23.32
CA LYS A 178 -6.36 13.04 23.92
C LYS A 178 -6.95 12.04 22.94
N LEU A 179 -7.17 12.46 21.70
CA LEU A 179 -7.79 11.62 20.66
C LEU A 179 -6.79 10.79 19.84
N ALA A 180 -5.51 11.17 19.87
CA ALA A 180 -4.43 10.44 19.16
C ALA A 180 -4.43 8.92 19.40
N PRO A 181 -4.62 8.40 20.64
CA PRO A 181 -4.65 6.95 20.86
C PRO A 181 -5.71 6.26 20.00
N TYR A 182 -6.89 6.84 19.86
CA TYR A 182 -8.01 6.26 19.12
C TYR A 182 -7.73 6.26 17.61
N PHE A 183 -7.20 7.35 17.05
CA PHE A 183 -6.82 7.42 15.64
C PHE A 183 -5.69 6.45 15.31
N ILE A 184 -4.66 6.38 16.15
CA ILE A 184 -3.55 5.44 15.99
C ILE A 184 -4.06 3.99 16.12
N SER A 185 -4.92 3.71 17.09
CA SER A 185 -5.50 2.37 17.25
C SER A 185 -6.34 1.95 16.05
N MET A 186 -7.16 2.86 15.51
CA MET A 186 -7.95 2.57 14.32
C MET A 186 -7.06 2.23 13.12
N ALA A 187 -5.98 2.97 12.96
CA ALA A 187 -4.98 2.74 11.95
C ALA A 187 -4.30 1.37 12.12
N LEU A 188 -3.80 1.09 13.33
CA LEU A 188 -3.15 -0.18 13.66
C LEU A 188 -4.11 -1.37 13.52
N PHE A 189 -5.39 -1.20 13.85
CA PHE A 189 -6.40 -2.23 13.67
C PHE A 189 -6.47 -2.74 12.24
N VAL A 190 -6.53 -1.83 11.26
CA VAL A 190 -6.58 -2.20 9.84
C VAL A 190 -5.29 -2.90 9.40
N VAL A 191 -4.13 -2.43 9.85
CA VAL A 191 -2.84 -3.06 9.54
C VAL A 191 -2.74 -4.47 10.12
N ILE A 192 -3.06 -4.62 11.42
CA ILE A 192 -3.01 -5.93 12.10
C ILE A 192 -4.00 -6.90 11.45
N LEU A 193 -5.21 -6.43 11.13
CA LEU A 193 -6.21 -7.25 10.47
C LEU A 193 -5.74 -7.69 9.07
N SER A 194 -5.16 -6.78 8.30
CA SER A 194 -4.55 -7.10 7.01
C SER A 194 -3.42 -8.12 7.15
N PHE A 195 -2.58 -7.97 8.16
CA PHE A 195 -1.53 -8.94 8.45
C PHE A 195 -2.10 -10.33 8.75
N LEU A 196 -3.09 -10.44 9.61
CA LEU A 196 -3.70 -11.72 9.99
C LEU A 196 -4.36 -12.43 8.80
N PHE A 197 -5.04 -11.69 7.92
CA PHE A 197 -5.78 -12.31 6.80
C PHE A 197 -4.97 -12.47 5.51
N LYS A 198 -4.02 -11.57 5.25
CA LYS A 198 -3.33 -11.55 3.95
C LYS A 198 -1.94 -12.17 3.98
N THR A 199 -1.27 -12.23 5.13
CA THR A 199 0.09 -12.79 5.17
C THR A 199 0.10 -14.32 5.31
N PRO A 200 1.13 -15.01 4.79
CA PRO A 200 1.32 -16.43 5.03
C PRO A 200 1.44 -16.78 6.53
N LEU A 201 2.08 -15.91 7.31
CA LEU A 201 2.22 -16.06 8.76
C LEU A 201 0.87 -15.96 9.47
N GLY A 202 0.07 -14.95 9.15
CA GLY A 202 -1.27 -14.80 9.73
C GLY A 202 -2.18 -15.99 9.39
N LYS A 203 -2.11 -16.50 8.16
CA LYS A 203 -2.87 -17.69 7.76
C LYS A 203 -2.44 -18.97 8.47
N ARG A 204 -1.17 -19.11 8.83
CA ARG A 204 -0.67 -20.25 9.62
C ARG A 204 -1.22 -20.29 11.05
N LEU A 205 -1.59 -19.13 11.61
CA LEU A 205 -2.21 -19.05 12.92
C LEU A 205 -3.61 -19.69 12.96
N ALA A 206 -4.25 -19.89 11.77
CA ALA A 206 -5.56 -20.52 11.61
C ALA A 206 -6.65 -19.93 12.53
N ILE A 207 -6.56 -18.64 12.83
CA ILE A 207 -7.47 -17.94 13.74
C ILE A 207 -8.79 -17.68 13.01
N GLY A 208 -9.90 -18.10 13.61
CA GLY A 208 -11.24 -17.81 13.08
C GLY A 208 -11.52 -16.29 13.02
N THR A 209 -12.37 -15.86 12.07
CA THR A 209 -12.66 -14.44 11.83
C THR A 209 -13.04 -13.65 13.09
N PRO A 210 -13.92 -14.14 13.99
CA PRO A 210 -14.29 -13.41 15.20
C PRO A 210 -13.10 -13.19 16.15
N LEU A 211 -12.27 -14.22 16.31
CA LEU A 211 -11.10 -14.14 17.19
C LEU A 211 -10.02 -13.23 16.57
N ALA A 212 -9.83 -13.25 15.25
CA ALA A 212 -8.92 -12.37 14.55
C ALA A 212 -9.31 -10.89 14.70
N LEU A 213 -10.61 -10.57 14.62
CA LEU A 213 -11.13 -9.23 14.87
C LEU A 213 -10.86 -8.78 16.31
N LEU A 214 -11.11 -9.65 17.27
CA LEU A 214 -10.89 -9.35 18.70
C LEU A 214 -9.39 -9.15 18.99
N VAL A 215 -8.53 -10.02 18.51
CA VAL A 215 -7.08 -9.91 18.67
C VAL A 215 -6.55 -8.63 18.02
N ALA A 216 -6.98 -8.32 16.79
CA ALA A 216 -6.59 -7.10 16.11
C ALA A 216 -7.02 -5.86 16.88
N LEU A 217 -8.25 -5.85 17.41
CA LEU A 217 -8.77 -4.72 18.20
C LEU A 217 -7.99 -4.51 19.50
N VAL A 218 -7.76 -5.58 20.26
CA VAL A 218 -7.04 -5.51 21.53
C VAL A 218 -5.59 -5.05 21.31
N LEU A 219 -4.88 -5.66 20.36
CA LEU A 219 -3.50 -5.27 20.04
C LEU A 219 -3.43 -3.82 19.55
N ALA A 220 -4.34 -3.41 18.68
CA ALA A 220 -4.39 -2.04 18.18
C ALA A 220 -4.60 -1.02 19.30
N LEU A 221 -5.51 -1.29 20.23
CA LEU A 221 -5.75 -0.44 21.40
C LEU A 221 -4.50 -0.38 22.29
N VAL A 222 -3.94 -1.53 22.66
CA VAL A 222 -2.75 -1.59 23.52
C VAL A 222 -1.60 -0.81 22.89
N LEU A 223 -1.30 -1.06 21.61
CA LEU A 223 -0.20 -0.39 20.92
C LEU A 223 -0.47 1.12 20.71
N GLY A 224 -1.70 1.50 20.37
CA GLY A 224 -2.08 2.90 20.19
C GLY A 224 -1.97 3.73 21.47
N PHE A 225 -2.44 3.18 22.59
CA PHE A 225 -2.29 3.85 23.89
C PHE A 225 -0.84 3.87 24.37
N ALA A 226 -0.08 2.78 24.15
CA ALA A 226 1.34 2.73 24.46
C ALA A 226 2.14 3.76 23.65
N ALA A 227 1.88 3.89 22.35
CA ALA A 227 2.55 4.85 21.48
C ALA A 227 2.33 6.29 21.97
N VAL A 228 1.10 6.65 22.33
CA VAL A 228 0.81 8.00 22.84
C VAL A 228 1.40 8.22 24.23
N LYS A 229 1.44 7.21 25.09
CA LYS A 229 2.11 7.29 26.40
C LYS A 229 3.60 7.58 26.24
N ILE A 230 4.27 6.88 25.31
CA ILE A 230 5.67 7.11 24.98
C ILE A 230 5.87 8.52 24.43
N LEU A 231 5.02 8.95 23.49
CA LEU A 231 5.05 10.29 22.90
C LEU A 231 4.91 11.37 23.97
N ARG A 232 3.93 11.26 24.88
CA ARG A 232 3.75 12.21 25.99
C ARG A 232 4.98 12.27 26.91
N LYS A 233 5.58 11.12 27.22
CA LYS A 233 6.81 11.07 28.01
C LYS A 233 7.97 11.79 27.30
N TYR A 234 8.08 11.61 26.00
CA TYR A 234 9.09 12.26 25.16
C TYR A 234 8.89 13.78 25.12
N ILE A 235 7.66 14.24 24.87
CA ILE A 235 7.30 15.68 24.88
C ILE A 235 7.68 16.32 26.22
N LYS A 236 7.31 15.68 27.33
CA LYS A 236 7.63 16.18 28.68
C LYS A 236 9.13 16.23 28.95
N LYS A 237 9.91 15.25 28.47
CA LYS A 237 11.36 15.17 28.68
C LYS A 237 12.13 16.24 27.89
N THR A 238 11.63 16.64 26.72
CA THR A 238 12.37 17.50 25.78
C THR A 238 12.00 18.98 25.93
N ASN A 239 11.13 19.35 26.92
CA ASN A 239 10.61 20.71 27.11
C ASN A 239 10.15 21.38 25.79
N LEU A 240 9.63 20.57 24.87
CA LEU A 240 9.12 21.01 23.57
C LEU A 240 7.83 21.81 23.82
N THR A 241 7.99 23.11 24.07
CA THR A 241 6.89 24.08 24.20
C THR A 241 6.39 24.57 22.86
N GLY A 242 7.04 24.18 21.75
CA GLY A 242 6.62 24.50 20.40
C GLY A 242 5.53 23.57 19.89
N GLU A 243 4.29 24.06 19.83
CA GLU A 243 3.14 23.32 19.27
C GLU A 243 3.43 22.75 17.89
N GLU A 244 4.15 23.49 17.03
CA GLU A 244 4.51 23.07 15.67
C GLU A 244 5.41 21.82 15.62
N GLU A 245 6.39 21.69 16.50
CA GLU A 245 7.31 20.55 16.47
C GLU A 245 6.66 19.26 16.95
N VAL A 246 5.71 19.36 17.87
CA VAL A 246 4.95 18.20 18.35
C VAL A 246 3.91 17.76 17.31
N PHE A 247 3.22 18.70 16.67
CA PHE A 247 2.35 18.39 15.52
C PHE A 247 3.11 17.69 14.41
N ARG A 248 4.32 18.14 14.09
CA ARG A 248 5.20 17.50 13.12
C ARG A 248 5.52 16.05 13.48
N LYS A 249 5.79 15.76 14.76
CA LYS A 249 6.12 14.39 15.21
C LYS A 249 4.90 13.45 15.26
N ILE A 250 3.72 13.97 15.57
CA ILE A 250 2.47 13.20 15.46
C ILE A 250 2.18 12.84 13.99
N GLN A 251 2.40 13.76 13.06
CA GLN A 251 2.24 13.53 11.63
C GLN A 251 3.23 12.49 11.09
N ILE A 252 4.46 12.41 11.59
CA ILE A 252 5.40 11.33 11.22
C ILE A 252 4.81 9.96 11.56
N GLY A 253 4.22 9.80 12.73
CA GLY A 253 3.57 8.55 13.13
C GLY A 253 2.40 8.14 12.21
N THR A 254 1.57 9.11 11.81
CA THR A 254 0.45 8.86 10.88
C THR A 254 0.92 8.62 9.44
N SER A 255 2.02 9.23 9.03
CA SER A 255 2.59 9.07 7.69
C SER A 255 3.24 7.71 7.49
N CYS A 256 3.91 7.16 8.52
CA CYS A 256 4.39 5.78 8.49
C CYS A 256 3.24 4.79 8.29
N TYR A 257 2.05 5.11 8.79
CA TYR A 257 0.86 4.29 8.60
C TYR A 257 0.36 4.30 7.15
N VAL A 258 0.30 5.46 6.51
CA VAL A 258 -0.14 5.55 5.10
C VAL A 258 0.78 4.74 4.19
N ALA A 259 2.09 4.74 4.46
CA ALA A 259 3.05 3.94 3.72
C ALA A 259 2.91 2.42 3.93
N LEU A 260 2.39 1.99 5.10
CA LEU A 260 2.11 0.58 5.38
C LEU A 260 0.78 0.10 4.78
N ALA A 261 -0.15 1.02 4.53
CA ALA A 261 -1.49 0.71 4.05
C ALA A 261 -1.59 0.59 2.52
N GLN A 262 -0.59 1.05 1.77
CA GLN A 262 -0.42 0.89 0.33
C GLN A 262 0.39 -0.36 -0.01
#